data_7cb67916e4e2c090eb62532ba0930471
#
_entry.id   7cb67916e4e2c090eb62532ba0930471
#
_cell.length_a   1.000
_cell.length_b   1.000
_cell.length_c   1.000
_cell.angle_alpha   90.00
_cell.angle_beta   90.00
_cell.angle_gamma   90.00
#
_symmetry.space_group_name_H-M   'P 1'
#
loop_
_entity.id
_entity.type
_entity.pdbx_description
1 polymer ?
#
loop_
_entity_poly.entity_id
_entity_poly.type
_entity_poly.pdbx_seq_one_letter_code
_entity_poly.pdbx_strand_id
1 'polypeptide(L)'
;IREEATEDMLKMAGAIEEDAMFKSSSMAAARVRLPWLFTNLVGSLLSGMLLWMFRYTIQEVVAIVSFIPVIAAMGGNVGLQSSTLIIRGLATGLIELTDVRSVFFREIKVGLLMGLACGVILTLVGWIWHQEFLGMVVGLSLIIAFMVSTSMATFMPIMLKRMNVDPAVA
;
A
#
# COMPACT_ATOMS: atom_id res chain seq x y z
N ILE A 1 -1.66 12.29 23.28
CA ILE A 1 -0.67 11.34 22.67
C ILE A 1 -1.28 9.95 22.47
N ARG A 2 -1.94 9.31 23.48
CA ARG A 2 -2.59 8.01 23.26
C ARG A 2 -3.91 8.14 22.49
N GLU A 3 -4.72 9.12 22.77
CA GLU A 3 -5.98 9.41 22.08
C GLU A 3 -5.74 9.79 20.61
N GLU A 4 -4.80 10.67 20.33
CA GLU A 4 -4.40 11.04 18.96
C GLU A 4 -3.90 9.84 18.15
N ALA A 5 -3.08 8.96 18.74
CA ALA A 5 -2.60 7.76 18.03
C ALA A 5 -3.73 6.76 17.74
N THR A 6 -4.75 6.69 18.59
CA THR A 6 -5.94 5.86 18.36
C THR A 6 -6.81 6.48 17.26
N GLU A 7 -7.00 7.79 17.29
CA GLU A 7 -7.74 8.53 16.27
C GLU A 7 -7.09 8.40 14.88
N ASP A 8 -5.77 8.52 14.79
CA ASP A 8 -5.03 8.34 13.53
C ASP A 8 -5.18 6.91 12.97
N MET A 9 -5.14 5.88 13.85
CA MET A 9 -5.37 4.51 13.40
C MET A 9 -6.80 4.28 12.89
N LEU A 10 -7.80 4.91 13.52
CA LEU A 10 -9.18 4.82 13.08
C LEU A 10 -9.40 5.53 11.73
N LYS A 11 -8.80 6.71 11.54
CA LYS A 11 -8.84 7.43 10.26
C LYS A 11 -8.22 6.62 9.13
N MET A 12 -7.07 5.98 9.36
CA MET A 12 -6.41 5.10 8.39
C MET A 12 -7.25 3.86 8.03
N ALA A 13 -8.08 3.40 8.96
CA ALA A 13 -9.06 2.33 8.72
C ALA A 13 -10.37 2.84 8.08
N GLY A 14 -10.48 4.14 7.75
CA GLY A 14 -11.69 4.76 7.22
C GLY A 14 -12.78 4.96 8.27
N ALA A 15 -12.43 5.01 9.56
CA ALA A 15 -13.34 5.21 10.67
C ALA A 15 -13.02 6.56 11.36
N ILE A 16 -13.98 7.47 11.40
CA ILE A 16 -13.74 8.86 11.83
C ILE A 16 -13.90 9.05 13.36
N GLU A 17 -14.69 8.23 14.04
CA GLU A 17 -14.95 8.33 15.49
C GLU A 17 -15.20 6.97 16.14
N GLU A 18 -14.49 6.68 17.24
CA GLU A 18 -14.60 5.43 17.97
C GLU A 18 -15.99 5.24 18.60
N ASP A 19 -16.55 6.28 19.20
CA ASP A 19 -17.88 6.26 19.84
C ASP A 19 -19.02 6.08 18.82
N ALA A 20 -18.87 6.65 17.64
CA ALA A 20 -19.83 6.49 16.55
C ALA A 20 -19.87 5.05 16.00
N MET A 21 -18.73 4.32 16.08
CA MET A 21 -18.62 2.95 15.57
C MET A 21 -19.32 1.91 16.45
N PHE A 22 -19.21 2.05 17.78
CA PHE A 22 -19.73 1.05 18.72
C PHE A 22 -21.16 1.33 19.20
N LYS A 23 -21.59 2.60 19.18
CA LYS A 23 -22.92 3.01 19.65
C LYS A 23 -23.93 3.31 18.53
N SER A 24 -23.48 3.39 17.27
CA SER A 24 -24.34 3.73 16.15
C SER A 24 -25.05 2.52 15.52
N SER A 25 -26.16 2.78 14.83
CA SER A 25 -26.82 1.76 14.01
C SER A 25 -25.89 1.31 12.87
N SER A 26 -26.03 0.04 12.43
CA SER A 26 -25.25 -0.52 11.31
C SER A 26 -25.30 0.36 10.05
N MET A 27 -26.42 1.05 9.81
CA MET A 27 -26.57 1.97 8.67
C MET A 27 -25.72 3.23 8.83
N ALA A 28 -25.61 3.78 10.04
CA ALA A 28 -24.75 4.95 10.31
C ALA A 28 -23.28 4.58 10.16
N ALA A 29 -22.87 3.44 10.72
CA ALA A 29 -21.50 2.93 10.56
C ALA A 29 -21.13 2.68 9.10
N ALA A 30 -22.04 2.13 8.29
CA ALA A 30 -21.82 1.92 6.87
C ALA A 30 -21.64 3.24 6.10
N ARG A 31 -22.45 4.27 6.39
CA ARG A 31 -22.35 5.58 5.73
C ARG A 31 -21.00 6.26 5.95
N VAL A 32 -20.41 6.10 7.13
CA VAL A 32 -19.10 6.68 7.45
C VAL A 32 -17.97 5.99 6.66
N ARG A 33 -18.06 4.67 6.45
CA ARG A 33 -17.03 3.85 5.79
C ARG A 33 -17.16 3.85 4.26
N LEU A 34 -18.36 4.04 3.71
CA LEU A 34 -18.63 3.98 2.28
C LEU A 34 -17.74 4.91 1.43
N PRO A 35 -17.51 6.19 1.78
CA PRO A 35 -16.67 7.07 0.97
C PRO A 35 -15.26 6.52 0.78
N TRP A 36 -14.65 5.98 1.85
CA TRP A 36 -13.33 5.35 1.78
C TRP A 36 -13.33 4.10 0.89
N LEU A 37 -14.35 3.26 1.02
CA LEU A 37 -14.50 2.06 0.18
C LEU A 37 -14.71 2.42 -1.28
N PHE A 38 -15.44 3.51 -1.59
CA PHE A 38 -15.58 3.99 -2.97
C PHE A 38 -14.25 4.45 -3.56
N THR A 39 -13.41 5.14 -2.81
CA THR A 39 -12.07 5.53 -3.26
C THR A 39 -11.22 4.29 -3.60
N ASN A 40 -11.22 3.29 -2.72
CA ASN A 40 -10.53 2.03 -2.97
C ASN A 40 -11.12 1.25 -4.16
N LEU A 41 -12.45 1.28 -4.33
CA LEU A 41 -13.13 0.65 -5.46
C LEU A 41 -12.69 1.28 -6.79
N VAL A 42 -12.63 2.61 -6.86
CA VAL A 42 -12.16 3.32 -8.07
C VAL A 42 -10.72 2.93 -8.39
N GLY A 43 -9.83 2.90 -7.40
CA GLY A 43 -8.45 2.45 -7.59
C GLY A 43 -8.36 1.00 -8.10
N SER A 44 -9.19 0.11 -7.53
CA SER A 44 -9.26 -1.30 -7.95
C SER A 44 -9.82 -1.46 -9.37
N LEU A 45 -10.80 -0.66 -9.76
CA LEU A 45 -11.35 -0.66 -11.12
C LEU A 45 -10.33 -0.15 -12.15
N LEU A 46 -9.55 0.88 -11.81
CA LEU A 46 -8.44 1.35 -12.66
C LEU A 46 -7.39 0.26 -12.84
N SER A 47 -7.03 -0.45 -11.78
CA SER A 47 -6.11 -1.60 -11.85
C SER A 47 -6.68 -2.72 -12.73
N GLY A 48 -7.98 -3.03 -12.58
CA GLY A 48 -8.68 -3.99 -13.43
C GLY A 48 -8.71 -3.58 -14.90
N MET A 49 -8.89 -2.29 -15.18
CA MET A 49 -8.85 -1.75 -16.54
C MET A 49 -7.46 -1.90 -17.17
N LEU A 50 -6.38 -1.66 -16.40
CA LEU A 50 -5.02 -1.89 -16.87
C LEU A 50 -4.81 -3.38 -17.22
N LEU A 51 -5.22 -4.31 -16.35
CA LEU A 51 -5.15 -5.74 -16.63
C LEU A 51 -5.95 -6.11 -17.89
N TRP A 52 -7.12 -5.53 -18.10
CA TRP A 52 -7.91 -5.76 -19.30
C TRP A 52 -7.22 -5.25 -20.57
N MET A 53 -6.48 -4.13 -20.51
CA MET A 53 -5.68 -3.65 -21.65
C MET A 53 -4.59 -4.65 -22.04
N PHE A 54 -4.00 -5.34 -21.07
CA PHE A 54 -2.95 -6.36 -21.28
C PHE A 54 -3.49 -7.78 -21.41
N ARG A 55 -4.80 -7.97 -21.57
CA ARG A 55 -5.45 -9.29 -21.56
C ARG A 55 -4.87 -10.30 -22.55
N TYR A 56 -4.45 -9.87 -23.74
CA TYR A 56 -3.86 -10.76 -24.75
C TYR A 56 -2.51 -11.31 -24.28
N THR A 57 -1.65 -10.47 -23.74
CA THR A 57 -0.37 -10.90 -23.16
C THR A 57 -0.59 -11.83 -21.96
N ILE A 58 -1.60 -11.55 -21.14
CA ILE A 58 -1.95 -12.39 -19.99
C ILE A 58 -2.48 -13.74 -20.43
N GLN A 59 -3.24 -13.81 -21.53
CA GLN A 59 -3.74 -15.07 -22.10
C GLN A 59 -2.63 -15.98 -22.62
N GLU A 60 -1.55 -15.41 -23.14
CA GLU A 60 -0.39 -16.19 -23.58
C GLU A 60 0.37 -16.81 -22.40
N VAL A 61 0.31 -16.19 -21.23
CA VAL A 61 1.02 -16.64 -20.02
C VAL A 61 0.07 -16.71 -18.83
N VAL A 62 -0.89 -17.64 -18.89
CA VAL A 62 -1.95 -17.80 -17.86
C VAL A 62 -1.38 -17.96 -16.43
N ALA A 63 -0.20 -18.58 -16.30
CA ALA A 63 0.45 -18.77 -15.01
C ALA A 63 0.75 -17.43 -14.27
N ILE A 64 0.89 -16.30 -14.99
CA ILE A 64 1.05 -14.96 -14.40
C ILE A 64 -0.14 -14.60 -13.49
N VAL A 65 -1.35 -15.01 -13.86
CA VAL A 65 -2.58 -14.68 -13.14
C VAL A 65 -2.51 -15.18 -11.69
N SER A 66 -1.85 -16.30 -11.44
CA SER A 66 -1.70 -16.87 -10.09
C SER A 66 -0.84 -15.99 -9.16
N PHE A 67 0.04 -15.16 -9.71
CA PHE A 67 0.94 -14.30 -8.94
C PHE A 67 0.39 -12.87 -8.74
N ILE A 68 -0.57 -12.44 -9.55
CA ILE A 68 -1.16 -11.08 -9.45
C ILE A 68 -1.69 -10.80 -8.03
N PRO A 69 -2.51 -11.70 -7.41
CA PRO A 69 -2.99 -11.47 -6.04
C PRO A 69 -1.87 -11.37 -5.00
N VAL A 70 -0.80 -12.16 -5.18
CA VAL A 70 0.37 -12.14 -4.28
C VAL A 70 1.08 -10.79 -4.35
N ILE A 71 1.38 -10.30 -5.56
CA ILE A 71 2.06 -9.02 -5.77
C ILE A 71 1.21 -7.87 -5.24
N ALA A 72 -0.10 -7.87 -5.53
CA ALA A 72 -1.03 -6.83 -5.09
C ALA A 72 -1.15 -6.78 -3.56
N ALA A 73 -1.36 -7.94 -2.90
CA ALA A 73 -1.49 -8.03 -1.46
C ALA A 73 -0.18 -7.62 -0.74
N MET A 74 0.95 -8.12 -1.22
CA MET A 74 2.26 -7.82 -0.62
C MET A 74 2.64 -6.35 -0.81
N GLY A 75 2.38 -5.77 -2.00
CA GLY A 75 2.59 -4.35 -2.26
C GLY A 75 1.72 -3.47 -1.37
N GLY A 76 0.45 -3.83 -1.18
CA GLY A 76 -0.47 -3.14 -0.26
C GLY A 76 0.01 -3.19 1.20
N ASN A 77 0.44 -4.36 1.67
CA ASN A 77 0.95 -4.53 3.03
C ASN A 77 2.20 -3.67 3.29
N VAL A 78 3.15 -3.67 2.35
CA VAL A 78 4.37 -2.85 2.45
C VAL A 78 4.04 -1.36 2.42
N GLY A 79 3.10 -0.95 1.57
CA GLY A 79 2.61 0.43 1.53
C GLY A 79 1.99 0.85 2.86
N LEU A 80 1.11 0.03 3.43
CA LEU A 80 0.49 0.29 4.72
C LEU A 80 1.53 0.42 5.84
N GLN A 81 2.53 -0.47 5.89
CA GLN A 81 3.60 -0.40 6.87
C GLN A 81 4.38 0.91 6.78
N SER A 82 4.81 1.30 5.59
CA SER A 82 5.54 2.56 5.38
C SER A 82 4.67 3.78 5.70
N SER A 83 3.42 3.82 5.22
CA SER A 83 2.50 4.93 5.49
C SER A 83 2.27 5.12 6.99
N THR A 84 2.00 4.04 7.73
CA THR A 84 1.81 4.07 9.18
C THR A 84 3.02 4.65 9.90
N LEU A 85 4.24 4.24 9.52
CA LEU A 85 5.46 4.76 10.13
C LEU A 85 5.67 6.25 9.83
N ILE A 86 5.40 6.68 8.60
CA ILE A 86 5.55 8.09 8.20
C ILE A 86 4.52 8.97 8.90
N ILE A 87 3.24 8.56 8.91
CA ILE A 87 2.17 9.31 9.59
C ILE A 87 2.51 9.47 11.07
N ARG A 88 2.88 8.39 11.74
CA ARG A 88 3.29 8.43 13.13
C ARG A 88 4.51 9.33 13.35
N GLY A 89 5.51 9.23 12.47
CA GLY A 89 6.71 10.07 12.55
C GLY A 89 6.40 11.56 12.42
N LEU A 90 5.48 11.92 11.51
CA LEU A 90 5.00 13.30 11.34
C LEU A 90 4.15 13.79 12.51
N ALA A 91 3.31 12.94 13.09
CA ALA A 91 2.45 13.27 14.23
C ALA A 91 3.26 13.47 15.53
N THR A 92 4.30 12.66 15.73
CA THR A 92 5.16 12.74 16.93
C THR A 92 6.32 13.74 16.79
N GLY A 93 6.48 14.39 15.62
CA GLY A 93 7.60 15.30 15.37
C GLY A 93 8.96 14.60 15.20
N LEU A 94 8.99 13.28 15.06
CA LEU A 94 10.21 12.51 14.76
C LEU A 94 10.67 12.68 13.30
N ILE A 95 9.76 13.07 12.42
CA ILE A 95 10.01 13.40 11.02
C ILE A 95 9.60 14.86 10.81
N GLU A 96 10.58 15.69 10.47
CA GLU A 96 10.34 17.08 10.09
C GLU A 96 10.20 17.20 8.57
N LEU A 97 9.47 18.25 8.12
CA LEU A 97 9.32 18.53 6.68
C LEU A 97 10.63 18.92 5.99
N THR A 98 11.68 19.22 6.76
CA THR A 98 13.05 19.45 6.30
C THR A 98 13.77 18.16 5.91
N ASP A 99 13.42 17.03 6.53
CA ASP A 99 14.11 15.75 6.38
C ASP A 99 13.51 14.82 5.33
N VAL A 100 12.47 15.30 4.63
CA VAL A 100 11.69 14.52 3.65
C VAL A 100 12.55 13.74 2.67
N ARG A 101 13.62 14.37 2.15
CA ARG A 101 14.51 13.72 1.16
C ARG A 101 15.21 12.50 1.76
N SER A 102 15.73 12.65 2.96
CA SER A 102 16.45 11.59 3.68
C SER A 102 15.52 10.42 4.00
N VAL A 103 14.32 10.72 4.52
CA VAL A 103 13.28 9.74 4.83
C VAL A 103 12.84 9.00 3.57
N PHE A 104 12.59 9.72 2.47
CA PHE A 104 12.16 9.14 1.20
C PHE A 104 13.18 8.14 0.65
N PHE A 105 14.46 8.51 0.59
CA PHE A 105 15.50 7.59 0.12
C PHE A 105 15.73 6.42 1.06
N ARG A 106 15.52 6.59 2.37
CA ARG A 106 15.57 5.50 3.34
C ARG A 106 14.46 4.48 3.06
N GLU A 107 13.22 4.94 2.87
CA GLU A 107 12.08 4.06 2.60
C GLU A 107 12.21 3.32 1.25
N ILE A 108 12.75 3.96 0.21
CA ILE A 108 13.05 3.28 -1.05
C ILE A 108 14.07 2.15 -0.84
N LYS A 109 15.12 2.38 -0.05
CA LYS A 109 16.11 1.33 0.27
C LYS A 109 15.47 0.18 1.05
N VAL A 110 14.58 0.48 2.00
CA VAL A 110 13.83 -0.53 2.74
C VAL A 110 12.95 -1.33 1.79
N GLY A 111 12.19 -0.65 0.90
CA GLY A 111 11.38 -1.30 -0.13
C GLY A 111 12.20 -2.20 -1.05
N LEU A 112 13.38 -1.75 -1.47
CA LEU A 112 14.31 -2.56 -2.27
C LEU A 112 14.79 -3.81 -1.52
N LEU A 113 15.21 -3.68 -0.27
CA LEU A 113 15.68 -4.81 0.53
C LEU A 113 14.59 -5.84 0.78
N MET A 114 13.39 -5.38 1.16
CA MET A 114 12.23 -6.25 1.34
C MET A 114 11.81 -6.90 0.01
N GLY A 115 11.83 -6.11 -1.07
CA GLY A 115 11.53 -6.58 -2.42
C GLY A 115 12.51 -7.64 -2.89
N LEU A 116 13.81 -7.48 -2.64
CA LEU A 116 14.83 -8.49 -2.94
C LEU A 116 14.58 -9.77 -2.15
N ALA A 117 14.34 -9.67 -0.85
CA ALA A 117 14.09 -10.86 -0.02
C ALA A 117 12.87 -11.65 -0.50
N CYS A 118 11.74 -10.98 -0.69
CA CYS A 118 10.50 -11.63 -1.14
C CYS A 118 10.55 -12.01 -2.63
N GLY A 119 11.21 -11.21 -3.47
CA GLY A 119 11.37 -11.48 -4.90
C GLY A 119 12.19 -12.72 -5.16
N VAL A 120 13.27 -12.96 -4.39
CA VAL A 120 14.04 -14.20 -4.45
C VAL A 120 13.16 -15.40 -4.11
N ILE A 121 12.34 -15.29 -3.06
CA ILE A 121 11.42 -16.38 -2.67
C ILE A 121 10.45 -16.71 -3.82
N LEU A 122 9.83 -15.69 -4.45
CA LEU A 122 8.92 -15.91 -5.58
C LEU A 122 9.63 -16.47 -6.81
N THR A 123 10.86 -16.06 -7.06
CA THR A 123 11.69 -16.64 -8.14
C THR A 123 11.93 -18.11 -7.90
N LEU A 124 12.25 -18.51 -6.66
CA LEU A 124 12.43 -19.91 -6.29
C LEU A 124 11.14 -20.73 -6.41
N VAL A 125 9.99 -20.15 -6.05
CA VAL A 125 8.68 -20.80 -6.26
C VAL A 125 8.42 -21.05 -7.74
N GLY A 126 8.72 -20.06 -8.59
CA GLY A 126 8.62 -20.23 -10.06
C GLY A 126 9.54 -21.37 -10.56
N TRP A 127 10.74 -21.50 -10.02
CA TRP A 127 11.66 -22.59 -10.33
C TRP A 127 11.09 -23.96 -9.95
N ILE A 128 10.53 -24.10 -8.77
CA ILE A 128 9.88 -25.33 -8.30
C ILE A 128 8.72 -25.74 -9.22
N TRP A 129 8.02 -24.77 -9.78
CA TRP A 129 6.91 -25.01 -10.71
C TRP A 129 7.36 -25.24 -12.17
N HIS A 130 8.66 -25.37 -12.41
CA HIS A 130 9.25 -25.48 -13.75
C HIS A 130 8.90 -24.30 -14.70
N GLN A 131 8.72 -23.12 -14.11
CA GLN A 131 8.43 -21.87 -14.80
C GLN A 131 9.53 -20.82 -14.51
N GLU A 132 10.77 -21.16 -14.84
CA GLU A 132 11.97 -20.41 -14.44
C GLU A 132 11.92 -18.95 -14.89
N PHE A 133 11.60 -18.72 -16.16
CA PHE A 133 11.47 -17.37 -16.73
C PHE A 133 10.36 -16.58 -16.03
N LEU A 134 9.22 -17.21 -15.80
CA LEU A 134 8.09 -16.59 -15.12
C LEU A 134 8.45 -16.23 -13.66
N GLY A 135 9.15 -17.11 -12.94
CA GLY A 135 9.62 -16.85 -11.59
C GLY A 135 10.50 -15.61 -11.51
N MET A 136 11.44 -15.44 -12.45
CA MET A 136 12.29 -14.24 -12.53
C MET A 136 11.48 -12.97 -12.80
N VAL A 137 10.54 -13.01 -13.74
CA VAL A 137 9.68 -11.88 -14.08
C VAL A 137 8.83 -11.46 -12.88
N VAL A 138 8.22 -12.44 -12.19
CA VAL A 138 7.37 -12.20 -11.00
C VAL A 138 8.20 -11.66 -9.83
N GLY A 139 9.38 -12.23 -9.58
CA GLY A 139 10.29 -11.75 -8.54
C GLY A 139 10.74 -10.31 -8.78
N LEU A 140 11.12 -9.96 -10.01
CA LEU A 140 11.48 -8.59 -10.38
C LEU A 140 10.29 -7.65 -10.27
N SER A 141 9.10 -8.09 -10.69
CA SER A 141 7.86 -7.30 -10.56
C SER A 141 7.53 -6.99 -9.10
N LEU A 142 7.77 -7.93 -8.18
CA LEU A 142 7.56 -7.69 -6.74
C LEU A 142 8.55 -6.66 -6.19
N ILE A 143 9.82 -6.70 -6.61
CA ILE A 143 10.82 -5.69 -6.20
C ILE A 143 10.36 -4.29 -6.63
N ILE A 144 9.95 -4.14 -7.89
CA ILE A 144 9.47 -2.87 -8.43
C ILE A 144 8.18 -2.43 -7.67
N ALA A 145 7.24 -3.34 -7.45
CA ALA A 145 6.01 -3.08 -6.73
C ALA A 145 6.29 -2.55 -5.31
N PHE A 146 7.24 -3.13 -4.59
CA PHE A 146 7.60 -2.68 -3.25
C PHE A 146 8.25 -1.29 -3.27
N MET A 147 9.16 -1.02 -4.21
CA MET A 147 9.77 0.31 -4.35
C MET A 147 8.73 1.38 -4.67
N VAL A 148 7.79 1.10 -5.57
CA VAL A 148 6.70 2.03 -5.90
C VAL A 148 5.78 2.22 -4.69
N SER A 149 5.40 1.14 -4.02
CA SER A 149 4.50 1.18 -2.87
C SER A 149 5.08 1.99 -1.70
N THR A 150 6.35 1.73 -1.32
CA THR A 150 7.03 2.51 -0.27
C THR A 150 7.20 3.97 -0.66
N SER A 151 7.49 4.25 -1.94
CA SER A 151 7.63 5.62 -2.43
C SER A 151 6.31 6.39 -2.32
N MET A 152 5.20 5.79 -2.76
CA MET A 152 3.88 6.41 -2.69
C MET A 152 3.40 6.56 -1.25
N ALA A 153 3.59 5.53 -0.43
CA ALA A 153 3.24 5.53 0.99
C ALA A 153 4.02 6.56 1.82
N THR A 154 5.21 6.94 1.36
CA THR A 154 6.00 8.02 1.97
C THR A 154 5.60 9.38 1.43
N PHE A 155 5.41 9.48 0.11
CA PHE A 155 5.15 10.74 -0.57
C PHE A 155 3.78 11.33 -0.20
N MET A 156 2.72 10.49 -0.18
CA MET A 156 1.34 10.97 0.03
C MET A 156 1.14 11.63 1.40
N PRO A 157 1.48 11.02 2.56
CA PRO A 157 1.32 11.66 3.85
C PRO A 157 2.12 12.97 3.99
N ILE A 158 3.34 13.00 3.44
CA ILE A 158 4.18 14.19 3.46
C ILE A 158 3.55 15.32 2.63
N MET A 159 3.02 14.99 1.44
CA MET A 159 2.34 15.97 0.59
C MET A 159 1.10 16.54 1.25
N LEU A 160 0.26 15.71 1.86
CA LEU A 160 -0.93 16.14 2.61
C LEU A 160 -0.55 17.05 3.78
N LYS A 161 0.48 16.70 4.53
CA LYS A 161 0.98 17.55 5.62
C LYS A 161 1.44 18.92 5.12
N ARG A 162 2.09 18.99 3.96
CA ARG A 162 2.47 20.27 3.32
C ARG A 162 1.28 21.11 2.88
N MET A 163 0.18 20.46 2.52
CA MET A 163 -1.07 21.13 2.14
C MET A 163 -1.95 21.49 3.35
N ASN A 164 -1.46 21.31 4.58
CA ASN A 164 -2.22 21.46 5.83
C ASN A 164 -3.46 20.55 5.90
N VAL A 165 -3.41 19.41 5.23
CA VAL A 165 -4.41 18.35 5.33
C VAL A 165 -3.87 17.28 6.30
N ASP A 166 -4.75 16.68 7.08
CA ASP A 166 -4.38 15.61 8.02
C ASP A 166 -3.78 14.42 7.25
N PRO A 167 -2.49 14.07 7.48
CA PRO A 167 -1.86 12.97 6.77
C PRO A 167 -2.46 11.60 7.07
N ALA A 168 -3.24 11.43 8.13
CA ALA A 168 -3.94 10.19 8.45
C ALA A 168 -5.09 9.88 7.46
N VAL A 169 -5.46 10.84 6.60
CA VAL A 169 -6.46 10.65 5.53
C VAL A 169 -5.83 10.04 4.26
N ALA A 170 -4.47 9.90 4.20
CA ALA A 170 -3.76 9.30 3.07
C ALA A 170 -3.93 7.79 3.02
#